data_1015d2b65caffdd0bc7e59d87f89239a
#
_entry.id   1015d2b65caffdd0bc7e59d87f89239a
#
_cell.length_a   1.000
_cell.length_b   1.000
_cell.length_c   1.000
_cell.angle_alpha   90.00
_cell.angle_beta   90.00
_cell.angle_gamma   90.00
#
_symmetry.space_group_name_H-M   'P 1'
#
loop_
_entity.id
_entity.type
_entity.pdbx_description
1 polymer ?
#
loop_
_entity_poly.entity_id
_entity_poly.type
_entity_poly.pdbx_seq_one_letter_code
_entity_poly.pdbx_strand_id
1 'polypeptide(L)'
;GVNQCKIETGVVAWTGGVKFTTQSEGEEFNVVACEETKGGSYRGMFATNYDVDCADVASEVVEWGRRRWNIESSFDVEKNNGYGLEHVFCNHWRCSRNFYLLMQLANNLWQMFNSCVVPKLAEGCRKMAQFEWVELLFRAFHEIGITVEFASMSRRYVRRMNL
;
A
#
# COMPACT_ATOMS: atom_id res chain seq x y z
N GLY A 1 28.39 19.56 -5.68
CA GLY A 1 28.88 18.43 -6.47
C GLY A 1 27.98 17.23 -6.25
N VAL A 2 27.93 16.32 -7.23
CA VAL A 2 27.17 15.06 -7.12
C VAL A 2 28.10 13.99 -6.56
N ASN A 3 27.69 13.35 -5.49
CA ASN A 3 28.36 12.19 -4.91
C ASN A 3 27.75 10.92 -5.52
N GLN A 4 28.55 9.86 -5.67
CA GLN A 4 28.08 8.61 -6.24
C GLN A 4 28.77 7.43 -5.56
N CYS A 5 28.02 6.36 -5.30
CA CYS A 5 28.52 5.13 -4.73
C CYS A 5 27.89 3.91 -5.41
N LYS A 6 28.68 2.83 -5.59
CA LYS A 6 28.17 1.52 -5.97
C LYS A 6 27.69 0.79 -4.73
N ILE A 7 26.48 0.27 -4.78
CA ILE A 7 25.89 -0.62 -3.77
C ILE A 7 25.72 -2.02 -4.35
N GLU A 8 25.38 -3.00 -3.53
CA GLU A 8 25.22 -4.40 -3.98
C GLU A 8 24.20 -4.59 -5.10
N THR A 9 23.16 -3.74 -5.14
CA THR A 9 22.05 -3.84 -6.09
C THR A 9 22.23 -2.94 -7.31
N GLY A 10 23.13 -1.93 -7.24
CA GLY A 10 23.30 -0.97 -8.33
C GLY A 10 24.15 0.23 -7.99
N VAL A 11 23.67 1.42 -8.31
CA VAL A 11 24.35 2.70 -8.06
C VAL A 11 23.39 3.66 -7.38
N VAL A 12 23.89 4.36 -6.37
CA VAL A 12 23.19 5.48 -5.71
C VAL A 12 24.01 6.75 -5.88
N ALA A 13 23.37 7.83 -6.25
CA ALA A 13 23.98 9.15 -6.39
C ALA A 13 23.15 10.17 -5.61
N TRP A 14 23.81 11.15 -4.96
CA TRP A 14 23.12 12.18 -4.21
C TRP A 14 23.78 13.54 -4.34
N THR A 15 22.98 14.58 -4.16
CA THR A 15 23.44 15.98 -4.13
C THR A 15 22.53 16.79 -3.22
N GLY A 16 23.12 17.76 -2.54
CA GLY A 16 22.39 18.72 -1.69
C GLY A 16 22.22 20.07 -2.35
N GLY A 17 21.40 20.92 -1.73
CA GLY A 17 21.19 22.31 -2.13
C GLY A 17 20.44 22.47 -3.45
N VAL A 18 19.54 21.56 -3.79
CA VAL A 18 18.72 21.64 -5.01
C VAL A 18 17.46 22.44 -4.74
N LYS A 19 17.17 23.41 -5.60
CA LYS A 19 15.91 24.20 -5.58
C LYS A 19 14.96 23.68 -6.64
N PHE A 20 13.69 23.52 -6.31
CA PHE A 20 12.68 23.05 -7.26
C PHE A 20 12.38 24.05 -8.38
N THR A 21 12.42 25.34 -8.04
CA THR A 21 12.23 26.42 -9.02
C THR A 21 13.15 27.58 -8.68
N THR A 22 13.45 28.41 -9.67
CA THR A 22 14.17 29.67 -9.47
C THR A 22 13.39 30.70 -8.62
N GLN A 23 12.10 30.43 -8.39
CA GLN A 23 11.19 31.30 -7.62
C GLN A 23 10.95 30.78 -6.19
N SER A 24 11.40 29.57 -5.83
CA SER A 24 11.31 29.10 -4.45
C SER A 24 12.36 29.80 -3.60
N GLU A 25 11.97 30.90 -2.98
CA GLU A 25 12.79 31.57 -2.00
C GLU A 25 12.94 30.66 -0.77
N GLY A 26 14.13 30.11 -0.58
CA GLY A 26 14.60 29.61 0.71
C GLY A 26 14.53 28.11 0.96
N GLU A 27 13.82 27.31 0.20
CA GLU A 27 13.78 25.86 0.47
C GLU A 27 14.74 25.09 -0.44
N GLU A 28 15.77 24.49 0.16
CA GLU A 28 16.71 23.60 -0.50
C GLU A 28 16.42 22.17 -0.09
N PHE A 29 16.51 21.25 -1.06
CA PHE A 29 16.29 19.84 -0.86
C PHE A 29 17.55 19.06 -1.23
N ASN A 30 17.71 17.90 -0.61
CA ASN A 30 18.64 16.91 -1.05
C ASN A 30 17.94 15.97 -2.02
N VAL A 31 18.62 15.59 -3.08
CA VAL A 31 18.10 14.69 -4.11
C VAL A 31 18.95 13.43 -4.13
N VAL A 32 18.28 12.30 -4.07
CA VAL A 32 18.91 10.96 -4.19
C VAL A 32 18.36 10.28 -5.42
N ALA A 33 19.24 9.83 -6.30
CA ALA A 33 18.90 9.03 -7.46
C ALA A 33 19.48 7.62 -7.31
N CYS A 34 18.73 6.60 -7.73
CA CYS A 34 19.21 5.23 -7.74
C CYS A 34 18.96 4.57 -9.09
N GLU A 35 19.87 3.70 -9.47
CA GLU A 35 19.75 2.79 -10.59
C GLU A 35 20.13 1.38 -10.13
N GLU A 36 19.15 0.48 -10.10
CA GLU A 36 19.35 -0.91 -9.72
C GLU A 36 19.27 -1.82 -10.93
N THR A 37 20.19 -2.77 -10.99
CA THR A 37 20.32 -3.73 -12.10
C THR A 37 20.10 -5.17 -11.67
N LYS A 38 20.16 -5.48 -10.34
CA LYS A 38 19.86 -6.80 -9.79
C LYS A 38 18.36 -6.97 -9.57
N GLY A 39 17.76 -7.95 -10.26
CA GLY A 39 16.33 -8.28 -10.07
C GLY A 39 15.37 -7.51 -10.97
N GLY A 40 15.89 -6.73 -11.92
CA GLY A 40 15.14 -5.88 -12.84
C GLY A 40 15.78 -4.50 -12.96
N SER A 41 15.48 -3.76 -14.00
CA SER A 41 15.95 -2.38 -14.13
C SER A 41 14.99 -1.46 -13.38
N TYR A 42 15.45 -0.89 -12.28
CA TYR A 42 14.71 0.14 -11.54
C TYR A 42 15.52 1.44 -11.51
N ARG A 43 14.86 2.53 -11.85
CA ARG A 43 15.41 3.88 -11.71
C ARG A 43 14.45 4.71 -10.88
N GLY A 44 14.97 5.36 -9.84
CA GLY A 44 14.20 6.23 -8.97
C GLY A 44 14.94 7.51 -8.67
N MET A 45 14.19 8.58 -8.42
CA MET A 45 14.71 9.85 -7.92
C MET A 45 13.80 10.33 -6.79
N PHE A 46 14.42 10.69 -5.68
CA PHE A 46 13.73 11.08 -4.44
C PHE A 46 14.28 12.41 -3.95
N ALA A 47 13.38 13.32 -3.59
CA ALA A 47 13.71 14.55 -2.89
C ALA A 47 13.44 14.37 -1.40
N THR A 48 14.35 14.88 -0.57
CA THR A 48 14.25 14.79 0.89
C THR A 48 14.79 16.08 1.52
N ASN A 49 14.28 16.42 2.70
CA ASN A 49 14.84 17.43 3.57
C ASN A 49 15.87 16.85 4.57
N TYR A 50 16.09 15.54 4.52
CA TYR A 50 17.13 14.86 5.31
C TYR A 50 18.51 15.18 4.74
N ASP A 51 19.47 15.40 5.64
CA ASP A 51 20.87 15.53 5.24
C ASP A 51 21.40 14.18 4.73
N VAL A 52 21.93 14.19 3.51
CA VAL A 52 22.46 12.99 2.87
C VAL A 52 23.96 13.18 2.69
N ASP A 53 24.71 12.71 3.66
CA ASP A 53 26.17 12.85 3.76
C ASP A 53 26.94 11.62 3.30
N CYS A 54 26.32 10.45 3.33
CA CYS A 54 26.93 9.17 2.98
C CYS A 54 25.99 8.26 2.18
N ALA A 55 26.57 7.17 1.64
CA ALA A 55 25.88 6.19 0.81
C ALA A 55 24.81 5.41 1.59
N ASP A 56 25.01 5.19 2.89
CA ASP A 56 24.08 4.45 3.72
C ASP A 56 22.78 5.25 3.89
N VAL A 57 22.89 6.54 4.23
CA VAL A 57 21.73 7.44 4.33
C VAL A 57 21.05 7.60 2.98
N ALA A 58 21.81 7.69 1.88
CA ALA A 58 21.22 7.73 0.55
C ALA A 58 20.42 6.46 0.23
N SER A 59 20.90 5.30 0.65
CA SER A 59 20.22 4.00 0.47
C SER A 59 18.95 3.93 1.31
N GLU A 60 18.95 4.44 2.54
CA GLU A 60 17.75 4.54 3.38
C GLU A 60 16.68 5.44 2.75
N VAL A 61 17.08 6.60 2.18
CA VAL A 61 16.15 7.49 1.48
C VAL A 61 15.49 6.79 0.29
N VAL A 62 16.25 5.98 -0.46
CA VAL A 62 15.70 5.16 -1.55
C VAL A 62 14.69 4.16 -1.00
N GLU A 63 14.99 3.47 0.10
CA GLU A 63 14.09 2.51 0.71
C GLU A 63 12.79 3.18 1.20
N TRP A 64 12.88 4.33 1.87
CA TRP A 64 11.70 5.09 2.30
C TRP A 64 10.86 5.56 1.11
N GLY A 65 11.51 6.06 0.07
CA GLY A 65 10.83 6.47 -1.14
C GLY A 65 10.09 5.33 -1.85
N ARG A 66 10.67 4.12 -1.82
CA ARG A 66 10.01 2.90 -2.32
C ARG A 66 8.81 2.50 -1.47
N ARG A 67 8.92 2.61 -0.13
CA ARG A 67 7.80 2.32 0.77
C ARG A 67 6.59 3.23 0.54
N ARG A 68 6.78 4.42 -0.04
CA ARG A 68 5.68 5.29 -0.44
C ARG A 68 4.70 4.59 -1.41
N TRP A 69 5.18 3.72 -2.28
CA TRP A 69 4.34 2.92 -3.18
C TRP A 69 3.39 1.98 -2.44
N ASN A 70 3.68 1.65 -1.19
CA ASN A 70 2.76 0.85 -0.37
C ASN A 70 1.47 1.62 -0.09
N ILE A 71 1.52 2.95 -0.03
CA ILE A 71 0.33 3.80 0.15
C ILE A 71 -0.55 3.71 -1.10
N GLU A 72 0.04 3.81 -2.29
CA GLU A 72 -0.69 3.71 -3.55
C GLU A 72 -1.28 2.31 -3.75
N SER A 73 -0.50 1.28 -3.43
CA SER A 73 -0.98 -0.11 -3.45
C SER A 73 -2.11 -0.34 -2.44
N SER A 74 -2.06 0.29 -1.26
CA SER A 74 -3.13 0.23 -0.28
C SER A 74 -4.40 0.89 -0.81
N PHE A 75 -4.30 2.06 -1.45
CA PHE A 75 -5.45 2.69 -2.10
C PHE A 75 -6.03 1.87 -3.24
N ASP A 76 -5.18 1.18 -4.02
CA ASP A 76 -5.65 0.28 -5.06
C ASP A 76 -6.45 -0.89 -4.48
N VAL A 77 -5.98 -1.48 -3.39
CA VAL A 77 -6.72 -2.52 -2.66
C VAL A 77 -8.06 -1.98 -2.15
N GLU A 78 -8.08 -0.78 -1.58
CA GLU A 78 -9.30 -0.16 -1.06
C GLU A 78 -10.31 0.16 -2.17
N LYS A 79 -9.84 0.56 -3.35
CA LYS A 79 -10.70 0.87 -4.49
C LYS A 79 -11.19 -0.37 -5.22
N ASN A 80 -10.27 -1.27 -5.55
CA ASN A 80 -10.48 -2.30 -6.57
C ASN A 80 -10.57 -3.72 -6.00
N ASN A 81 -10.06 -3.97 -4.79
CA ASN A 81 -9.88 -5.31 -4.26
C ASN A 81 -10.75 -5.64 -3.04
N GLY A 82 -11.99 -5.18 -3.01
CA GLY A 82 -12.99 -5.69 -2.07
C GLY A 82 -13.60 -4.65 -1.14
N TYR A 83 -13.02 -3.47 -0.97
CA TYR A 83 -13.60 -2.44 -0.10
C TYR A 83 -14.51 -1.46 -0.81
N GLY A 84 -14.42 -1.36 -2.15
CA GLY A 84 -15.35 -0.57 -2.97
C GLY A 84 -15.32 0.93 -2.66
N LEU A 85 -14.15 1.51 -2.37
CA LEU A 85 -13.98 2.91 -2.00
C LEU A 85 -14.54 3.89 -3.05
N GLU A 86 -14.63 3.47 -4.31
CA GLU A 86 -15.19 4.28 -5.40
C GLU A 86 -16.71 4.42 -5.35
N HIS A 87 -17.39 3.60 -4.56
CA HIS A 87 -18.84 3.67 -4.42
C HIS A 87 -19.25 4.69 -3.35
N VAL A 88 -20.15 5.59 -3.72
CA VAL A 88 -20.73 6.52 -2.77
C VAL A 88 -21.77 5.77 -1.94
N PHE A 89 -21.44 5.42 -0.71
CA PHE A 89 -22.33 4.70 0.21
C PHE A 89 -23.41 5.60 0.83
N CYS A 90 -23.13 6.88 0.94
CA CYS A 90 -24.05 7.85 1.53
C CYS A 90 -23.69 9.26 1.06
N ASN A 91 -24.72 10.07 0.79
CA ASN A 91 -24.54 11.48 0.41
C ASN A 91 -24.24 12.40 1.61
N HIS A 92 -24.29 11.87 2.84
CA HIS A 92 -24.01 12.65 4.04
C HIS A 92 -22.56 12.45 4.49
N TRP A 93 -21.80 13.53 4.60
CA TRP A 93 -20.34 13.49 4.86
C TRP A 93 -19.95 12.70 6.13
N ARG A 94 -20.76 12.79 7.22
CA ARG A 94 -20.50 12.04 8.47
C ARG A 94 -20.62 10.53 8.25
N CYS A 95 -21.59 10.09 7.48
CA CYS A 95 -21.79 8.68 7.16
C CYS A 95 -20.63 8.18 6.28
N SER A 96 -20.26 8.93 5.27
CA SER A 96 -19.13 8.59 4.39
C SER A 96 -17.82 8.51 5.18
N ARG A 97 -17.56 9.46 6.08
CA ARG A 97 -16.37 9.43 6.94
C ARG A 97 -16.36 8.22 7.88
N ASN A 98 -17.49 7.92 8.52
CA ASN A 98 -17.58 6.78 9.43
C ASN A 98 -17.41 5.45 8.67
N PHE A 99 -18.00 5.34 7.49
CA PHE A 99 -17.82 4.19 6.62
C PHE A 99 -16.35 4.01 6.25
N TYR A 100 -15.65 5.09 5.83
CA TYR A 100 -14.23 5.06 5.52
C TYR A 100 -13.39 4.58 6.72
N LEU A 101 -13.66 5.09 7.93
CA LEU A 101 -12.94 4.67 9.14
C LEU A 101 -13.17 3.19 9.47
N LEU A 102 -14.40 2.69 9.30
CA LEU A 102 -14.70 1.27 9.47
C LEU A 102 -13.99 0.40 8.44
N MET A 103 -13.92 0.86 7.20
CA MET A 103 -13.16 0.19 6.14
C MET A 103 -11.67 0.13 6.46
N GLN A 104 -11.07 1.22 6.96
CA GLN A 104 -9.67 1.24 7.39
C GLN A 104 -9.43 0.27 8.55
N LEU A 105 -10.35 0.22 9.51
CA LEU A 105 -10.26 -0.74 10.61
C LEU A 105 -10.32 -2.18 10.09
N ALA A 106 -11.24 -2.47 9.17
CA ALA A 106 -11.36 -3.79 8.56
C ALA A 106 -10.09 -4.19 7.78
N ASN A 107 -9.50 -3.25 7.04
CA ASN A 107 -8.24 -3.47 6.33
C ASN A 107 -7.09 -3.76 7.30
N ASN A 108 -6.97 -3.02 8.39
CA ASN A 108 -5.95 -3.26 9.41
C ASN A 108 -6.12 -4.65 10.06
N LEU A 109 -7.35 -5.02 10.41
CA LEU A 109 -7.65 -6.35 10.97
C LEU A 109 -7.31 -7.47 9.95
N TRP A 110 -7.60 -7.24 8.67
CA TRP A 110 -7.24 -8.16 7.60
C TRP A 110 -5.72 -8.32 7.47
N GLN A 111 -4.96 -7.24 7.52
CA GLN A 111 -3.50 -7.30 7.47
C GLN A 111 -2.92 -8.01 8.70
N MET A 112 -3.47 -7.77 9.89
CA MET A 112 -3.10 -8.51 11.10
C MET A 112 -3.40 -10.01 10.96
N PHE A 113 -4.57 -10.36 10.44
CA PHE A 113 -4.92 -11.76 10.16
C PHE A 113 -3.93 -12.40 9.20
N ASN A 114 -3.63 -11.75 8.09
CA ASN A 114 -2.66 -12.24 7.12
C ASN A 114 -1.26 -12.40 7.70
N SER A 115 -0.84 -11.50 8.57
CA SER A 115 0.50 -11.52 9.16
C SER A 115 0.64 -12.54 10.31
N CYS A 116 -0.41 -12.70 11.12
CA CYS A 116 -0.32 -13.46 12.37
C CYS A 116 -0.96 -14.84 12.27
N VAL A 117 -2.04 -14.99 11.50
CA VAL A 117 -2.86 -16.23 11.44
C VAL A 117 -2.53 -17.04 10.20
N VAL A 118 -2.56 -16.44 9.03
CA VAL A 118 -2.35 -17.14 7.75
C VAL A 118 -1.03 -17.91 7.68
N PRO A 119 0.12 -17.41 8.22
CA PRO A 119 1.37 -18.17 8.22
C PRO A 119 1.32 -19.46 9.04
N LYS A 120 0.37 -19.57 9.98
CA LYS A 120 0.16 -20.75 10.82
C LYS A 120 -0.78 -21.78 10.20
N LEU A 121 -1.48 -21.41 9.13
CA LEU A 121 -2.40 -22.27 8.41
C LEU A 121 -1.67 -23.16 7.40
N ALA A 122 -2.41 -24.13 6.85
CA ALA A 122 -1.89 -25.00 5.79
C ALA A 122 -1.40 -24.19 4.58
N GLU A 123 -0.38 -24.71 3.91
CA GLU A 123 0.29 -24.00 2.82
C GLU A 123 -0.66 -23.56 1.68
N GLY A 124 -1.69 -24.38 1.39
CA GLY A 124 -2.74 -24.06 0.44
C GLY A 124 -3.52 -22.78 0.79
N CYS A 125 -3.77 -22.56 2.09
CA CYS A 125 -4.47 -21.38 2.59
C CYS A 125 -3.64 -20.10 2.47
N ARG A 126 -2.31 -20.20 2.53
CA ARG A 126 -1.41 -19.03 2.44
C ARG A 126 -1.42 -18.35 1.07
N LYS A 127 -1.86 -19.05 0.04
CA LYS A 127 -1.90 -18.54 -1.36
C LYS A 127 -3.28 -18.03 -1.75
N MET A 128 -4.26 -18.07 -0.86
CA MET A 128 -5.62 -17.63 -1.16
C MET A 128 -5.68 -16.10 -1.30
N ALA A 129 -6.36 -15.65 -2.34
CA ALA A 129 -6.66 -14.23 -2.51
C ALA A 129 -7.68 -13.74 -1.47
N GLN A 130 -7.73 -12.44 -1.22
CA GLN A 130 -8.63 -11.87 -0.21
C GLN A 130 -10.10 -12.24 -0.44
N PHE A 131 -10.56 -12.22 -1.69
CA PHE A 131 -11.94 -12.57 -2.02
C PHE A 131 -12.26 -14.05 -1.75
N GLU A 132 -11.30 -14.96 -1.93
CA GLU A 132 -11.47 -16.40 -1.62
C GLU A 132 -11.62 -16.62 -0.11
N TRP A 133 -10.87 -15.87 0.71
CA TRP A 133 -11.03 -15.87 2.16
C TRP A 133 -12.40 -15.36 2.58
N VAL A 134 -12.89 -14.30 1.95
CA VAL A 134 -14.21 -13.76 2.20
C VAL A 134 -15.28 -14.79 1.85
N GLU A 135 -15.16 -15.46 0.71
CA GLU A 135 -16.09 -16.52 0.31
C GLU A 135 -16.07 -17.71 1.27
N LEU A 136 -14.88 -18.12 1.70
CA LEU A 136 -14.71 -19.20 2.69
C LEU A 136 -15.39 -18.83 4.02
N LEU A 137 -15.16 -17.61 4.51
CA LEU A 137 -15.78 -17.11 5.73
C LEU A 137 -17.31 -17.06 5.60
N PHE A 138 -17.84 -16.64 4.46
CA PHE A 138 -19.29 -16.66 4.23
C PHE A 138 -19.86 -18.07 4.21
N ARG A 139 -19.19 -19.04 3.62
CA ARG A 139 -19.60 -20.44 3.68
C ARG A 139 -19.60 -20.95 5.12
N ALA A 140 -18.54 -20.68 5.87
CA ALA A 140 -18.46 -21.07 7.28
C ALA A 140 -19.57 -20.42 8.13
N PHE A 141 -19.87 -19.14 7.93
CA PHE A 141 -20.99 -18.46 8.60
C PHE A 141 -22.34 -19.06 8.24
N HIS A 142 -22.53 -19.46 6.99
CA HIS A 142 -23.76 -20.11 6.54
C HIS A 142 -23.93 -21.50 7.19
N GLU A 143 -22.84 -22.26 7.31
CA GLU A 143 -22.84 -23.59 7.98
C GLU A 143 -23.12 -23.49 9.47
N ILE A 144 -22.70 -22.40 10.13
CA ILE A 144 -22.95 -22.12 11.56
C ILE A 144 -24.39 -21.59 11.80
N GLY A 145 -25.18 -21.38 10.75
CA GLY A 145 -26.58 -20.95 10.87
C GLY A 145 -26.78 -19.46 11.12
N ILE A 146 -25.79 -18.63 10.78
CA ILE A 146 -25.97 -17.16 10.74
C ILE A 146 -26.93 -16.83 9.59
N THR A 147 -28.01 -16.20 9.94
CA THR A 147 -29.25 -16.02 9.16
C THR A 147 -29.04 -15.62 7.69
N VAL A 148 -29.90 -16.16 6.82
CA VAL A 148 -30.00 -15.97 5.36
C VAL A 148 -29.99 -14.49 4.92
N GLU A 149 -30.40 -13.56 5.76
CA GLU A 149 -30.39 -12.12 5.49
C GLU A 149 -29.00 -11.55 5.31
N PHE A 150 -28.04 -11.93 6.15
CA PHE A 150 -26.65 -11.48 6.03
C PHE A 150 -25.99 -12.06 4.77
N ALA A 151 -26.25 -13.32 4.45
CA ALA A 151 -25.77 -13.97 3.24
C ALA A 151 -26.37 -13.36 1.96
N SER A 152 -27.62 -12.88 2.00
CA SER A 152 -28.27 -12.22 0.87
C SER A 152 -27.72 -10.81 0.60
N MET A 153 -27.39 -10.07 1.65
CA MET A 153 -26.74 -8.76 1.53
C MET A 153 -25.34 -8.89 0.93
N SER A 154 -24.59 -9.89 1.35
CA SER A 154 -23.22 -10.11 0.84
C SER A 154 -23.17 -10.57 -0.61
N ARG A 155 -24.11 -11.45 -1.07
CA ARG A 155 -24.20 -11.85 -2.47
C ARG A 155 -24.53 -10.70 -3.41
N ARG A 156 -25.30 -9.70 -2.94
CA ARG A 156 -25.55 -8.47 -3.71
C ARG A 156 -24.28 -7.61 -3.82
N TYR A 157 -23.45 -7.63 -2.80
CA TYR A 157 -22.20 -6.89 -2.77
C TYR A 157 -21.16 -7.52 -3.70
N VAL A 158 -20.95 -8.84 -3.60
CA VAL A 158 -20.01 -9.59 -4.47
C VAL A 158 -20.42 -9.55 -5.94
N ARG A 159 -21.72 -9.63 -6.27
CA ARG A 159 -22.19 -9.48 -7.66
C ARG A 159 -21.98 -8.10 -8.26
N ARG A 160 -21.92 -7.03 -7.43
CA ARG A 160 -21.62 -5.68 -7.90
C ARG A 160 -20.12 -5.46 -8.15
N MET A 161 -19.25 -6.27 -7.55
CA MET A 161 -17.82 -6.19 -7.76
C MET A 161 -17.34 -6.92 -9.02
N ASN A 162 -18.19 -7.76 -9.62
CA ASN A 162 -17.90 -8.52 -10.86
C ASN A 162 -18.55 -7.92 -12.11
N LEU A 163 -18.97 -6.66 -12.05
CA LEU A 163 -19.44 -5.84 -13.18
C LEU A 163 -18.54 -4.64 -13.32
#